data_a9ff7af7eff748b88a034455de5bcb5e
#
_entry.id   a9ff7af7eff748b88a034455de5bcb5e
#
_cell.length_a   1.000
_cell.length_b   1.000
_cell.length_c   1.000
_cell.angle_alpha   90.00
_cell.angle_beta   90.00
_cell.angle_gamma   90.00
#
_symmetry.space_group_name_H-M   'P 1'
#
loop_
_entity.id
_entity.type
_entity.pdbx_description
1 polymer ?
#
loop_
_entity_poly.entity_id
_entity_poly.type
_entity_poly.pdbx_seq_one_letter_code
_entity_poly.pdbx_strand_id
1 'polypeptide(L)'
;VIVNSPNNPTGKMLSKNDFLELTKRIEKFNCYLISDEIYEKLVFGSITHYSPGSIDNIKDRVITINGYSKAFAMTGWRIGFLAAPEIVVRKIIKLQQHINTNTVTFIQKGVYKAFKIKEYGLTRFNESLVEKVDYMMNVFSKQPKLSFLSPDGGIFSFVNIKSTGL
;
A
#
# COMPACT_ATOMS: atom_id res chain seq x y z
N VAL A 1 -9.65 -8.75 -10.00
CA VAL A 1 -8.71 -7.65 -10.26
C VAL A 1 -7.83 -7.48 -9.03
N ILE A 2 -6.53 -7.18 -9.21
CA ILE A 2 -5.60 -6.87 -8.10
C ILE A 2 -4.99 -5.51 -8.39
N VAL A 3 -4.98 -4.62 -7.40
CA VAL A 3 -4.31 -3.32 -7.44
C VAL A 3 -3.42 -3.16 -6.21
N ASN A 4 -2.30 -2.43 -6.36
CA ASN A 4 -1.44 -2.03 -5.28
C ASN A 4 -1.23 -0.51 -5.36
N SER A 5 -1.69 0.22 -4.34
CA SER A 5 -1.66 1.69 -4.32
C SER A 5 -1.42 2.20 -2.89
N PRO A 6 -0.33 2.95 -2.64
CA PRO A 6 0.80 3.25 -3.52
C PRO A 6 1.48 2.00 -4.09
N ASN A 7 1.95 2.09 -5.34
CA ASN A 7 2.39 0.94 -6.11
C ASN A 7 3.88 0.60 -5.90
N ASN A 8 4.15 -0.67 -5.74
CA ASN A 8 5.49 -1.25 -5.87
C ASN A 8 5.63 -1.83 -7.29
N PRO A 9 6.54 -1.36 -8.16
CA PRO A 9 7.74 -0.55 -7.82
C PRO A 9 7.64 0.95 -8.17
N THR A 10 6.54 1.42 -8.75
CA THR A 10 6.51 2.76 -9.38
C THR A 10 6.38 3.91 -8.40
N GLY A 11 5.91 3.67 -7.19
CA GLY A 11 5.57 4.70 -6.21
C GLY A 11 4.31 5.52 -6.56
N LYS A 12 3.64 5.23 -7.68
CA LYS A 12 2.44 5.99 -8.10
C LYS A 12 1.19 5.53 -7.37
N MET A 13 0.24 6.43 -7.22
CA MET A 13 -1.04 6.16 -6.58
C MET A 13 -2.20 6.24 -7.57
N LEU A 14 -3.20 5.41 -7.34
CA LEU A 14 -4.51 5.56 -7.95
C LEU A 14 -5.30 6.64 -7.21
N SER A 15 -5.91 7.54 -7.97
CA SER A 15 -6.79 8.57 -7.43
C SER A 15 -8.17 8.01 -7.08
N LYS A 16 -8.96 8.79 -6.35
CA LYS A 16 -10.38 8.48 -6.11
C LYS A 16 -11.13 8.25 -7.42
N ASN A 17 -10.87 9.07 -8.44
CA ASN A 17 -11.54 8.94 -9.74
C ASN A 17 -11.15 7.66 -10.47
N ASP A 18 -9.87 7.24 -10.40
CA ASP A 18 -9.44 5.96 -10.97
C ASP A 18 -10.18 4.79 -10.32
N PHE A 19 -10.35 4.82 -9.01
CA PHE A 19 -11.13 3.80 -8.30
C PHE A 19 -12.62 3.84 -8.67
N LEU A 20 -13.22 5.02 -8.83
CA LEU A 20 -14.61 5.15 -9.28
C LEU A 20 -14.82 4.59 -10.70
N GLU A 21 -13.86 4.79 -11.61
CA GLU A 21 -13.91 4.17 -12.94
C GLU A 21 -13.71 2.65 -12.85
N LEU A 22 -12.81 2.18 -12.01
CA LEU A 22 -12.61 0.75 -11.77
C LEU A 22 -13.87 0.08 -11.21
N THR A 23 -14.61 0.77 -10.32
CA THR A 23 -15.88 0.30 -9.75
C THR A 23 -16.85 -0.13 -10.83
N LYS A 24 -17.02 0.66 -11.88
CA LYS A 24 -17.90 0.35 -13.01
C LYS A 24 -17.55 -0.99 -13.69
N ARG A 25 -16.26 -1.31 -13.72
CA ARG A 25 -15.79 -2.59 -14.29
C ARG A 25 -16.02 -3.76 -13.31
N ILE A 26 -15.76 -3.54 -12.02
CA ILE A 26 -16.01 -4.53 -10.98
C ILE A 26 -17.47 -4.96 -10.96
N GLU A 27 -18.40 -4.01 -11.03
CA GLU A 27 -19.84 -4.27 -11.10
C GLU A 27 -20.22 -4.99 -12.40
N LYS A 28 -19.80 -4.45 -13.56
CA LYS A 28 -20.12 -5.01 -14.87
C LYS A 28 -19.71 -6.47 -15.03
N PHE A 29 -18.52 -6.83 -14.54
CA PHE A 29 -17.97 -8.17 -14.70
C PHE A 29 -18.15 -9.06 -13.47
N ASN A 30 -18.89 -8.61 -12.46
CA ASN A 30 -19.20 -9.36 -11.26
C ASN A 30 -17.95 -9.97 -10.60
N CYS A 31 -16.87 -9.23 -10.50
CA CYS A 31 -15.59 -9.71 -9.99
C CYS A 31 -15.22 -9.08 -8.64
N TYR A 32 -14.24 -9.66 -7.94
CA TYR A 32 -13.65 -9.10 -6.74
C TYR A 32 -12.48 -8.17 -7.08
N LEU A 33 -12.29 -7.15 -6.23
CA LEU A 33 -11.12 -6.29 -6.20
C LEU A 33 -10.28 -6.61 -4.97
N ILE A 34 -9.05 -7.04 -5.17
CA ILE A 34 -8.04 -7.14 -4.12
C ILE A 34 -7.24 -5.83 -4.15
N SER A 35 -7.32 -5.06 -3.08
CA SER A 35 -6.60 -3.79 -2.90
C SER A 35 -5.47 -4.00 -1.90
N ASP A 36 -4.23 -4.02 -2.38
CA ASP A 36 -3.06 -4.03 -1.52
C ASP A 36 -2.68 -2.58 -1.17
N GLU A 37 -2.94 -2.22 0.08
CA GLU A 37 -2.78 -0.87 0.63
C GLU A 37 -1.63 -0.79 1.64
N ILE A 38 -0.65 -1.69 1.55
CA ILE A 38 0.45 -1.80 2.51
C ILE A 38 1.26 -0.50 2.68
N TYR A 39 1.22 0.39 1.70
CA TYR A 39 1.89 1.70 1.71
C TYR A 39 0.96 2.87 2.01
N GLU A 40 -0.30 2.67 2.42
CA GLU A 40 -1.32 3.72 2.59
C GLU A 40 -0.90 4.90 3.48
N LYS A 41 -0.01 4.65 4.45
CA LYS A 41 0.52 5.66 5.37
C LYS A 41 1.79 6.33 4.88
N LEU A 42 2.41 5.82 3.83
CA LEU A 42 3.63 6.35 3.24
C LEU A 42 3.27 7.12 1.97
N VAL A 43 2.66 8.27 2.13
CA VAL A 43 2.17 9.14 1.05
C VAL A 43 2.84 10.51 1.17
N PHE A 44 3.22 11.10 0.06
CA PHE A 44 4.05 12.31 0.01
C PHE A 44 3.24 13.54 -0.43
N GLY A 45 3.66 14.70 0.05
CA GLY A 45 3.03 15.98 -0.30
C GLY A 45 1.59 16.09 0.21
N SER A 46 0.72 16.69 -0.60
CA SER A 46 -0.70 16.92 -0.30
C SER A 46 -1.63 15.80 -0.79
N ILE A 47 -1.06 14.72 -1.33
CA ILE A 47 -1.84 13.59 -1.86
C ILE A 47 -2.41 12.78 -0.69
N THR A 48 -3.67 12.36 -0.80
CA THR A 48 -4.31 11.52 0.21
C THR A 48 -4.64 10.16 -0.38
N HIS A 49 -4.27 9.09 0.34
CA HIS A 49 -4.65 7.73 -0.04
C HIS A 49 -6.18 7.57 0.02
N TYR A 50 -6.72 6.89 -0.97
CA TYR A 50 -8.13 6.55 -1.04
C TYR A 50 -8.29 5.03 -1.11
N SER A 51 -9.03 4.46 -0.16
CA SER A 51 -9.33 3.02 -0.14
C SER A 51 -10.61 2.71 -0.90
N PRO A 52 -10.60 1.82 -1.91
CA PRO A 52 -11.82 1.40 -2.60
C PRO A 52 -12.80 0.64 -1.70
N GLY A 53 -12.34 0.10 -0.57
CA GLY A 53 -13.21 -0.49 0.45
C GLY A 53 -14.20 0.49 1.09
N SER A 54 -13.99 1.81 0.91
CA SER A 54 -14.92 2.85 1.34
C SER A 54 -16.05 3.16 0.33
N ILE A 55 -16.04 2.53 -0.84
CA ILE A 55 -17.05 2.75 -1.88
C ILE A 55 -18.24 1.82 -1.64
N ASP A 56 -19.38 2.38 -1.26
CA ASP A 56 -20.54 1.63 -0.78
C ASP A 56 -21.06 0.56 -1.74
N ASN A 57 -21.13 0.87 -3.03
CA ASN A 57 -21.71 -0.03 -4.04
C ASN A 57 -20.81 -1.22 -4.40
N ILE A 58 -19.53 -1.23 -4.01
CA ILE A 58 -18.63 -2.37 -4.26
C ILE A 58 -17.95 -2.92 -3.00
N LYS A 59 -18.18 -2.35 -1.82
CA LYS A 59 -17.50 -2.78 -0.58
C LYS A 59 -17.63 -4.29 -0.33
N ASP A 60 -18.76 -4.90 -0.73
CA ASP A 60 -18.99 -6.35 -0.63
C ASP A 60 -18.19 -7.17 -1.66
N ARG A 61 -17.38 -6.53 -2.48
CA ARG A 61 -16.49 -7.14 -3.49
C ARG A 61 -15.04 -6.73 -3.32
N VAL A 62 -14.73 -5.91 -2.30
CA VAL A 62 -13.38 -5.46 -2.04
C VAL A 62 -12.74 -6.31 -0.94
N ILE A 63 -11.51 -6.71 -1.18
CA ILE A 63 -10.62 -7.35 -0.21
C ILE A 63 -9.45 -6.43 -0.02
N THR A 64 -9.47 -5.65 1.05
CA THR A 64 -8.35 -4.76 1.42
C THR A 64 -7.31 -5.55 2.17
N ILE A 65 -6.07 -5.52 1.69
CA ILE A 65 -4.90 -6.11 2.35
C ILE A 65 -4.02 -4.99 2.87
N ASN A 66 -3.62 -5.08 4.12
CA ASN A 66 -2.75 -4.10 4.75
C ASN A 66 -1.89 -4.75 5.85
N GLY A 67 -1.01 -3.97 6.47
CA GLY A 67 -0.14 -4.48 7.53
C GLY A 67 0.73 -3.41 8.16
N TYR A 68 1.58 -3.86 9.06
CA TYR A 68 2.41 -2.98 9.88
C TYR A 68 3.87 -2.93 9.41
N SER A 69 4.20 -3.77 8.43
CA SER A 69 5.58 -3.92 7.93
C SER A 69 6.18 -2.61 7.43
N LYS A 70 5.41 -1.78 6.75
CA LYS A 70 5.90 -0.57 6.07
C LYS A 70 5.68 0.67 6.93
N ALA A 71 4.45 0.99 7.26
CA ALA A 71 4.11 2.17 8.04
C ALA A 71 4.76 2.21 9.43
N PHE A 72 4.98 1.06 10.05
CA PHE A 72 5.57 0.96 11.39
C PHE A 72 7.00 0.40 11.41
N ALA A 73 7.65 0.26 10.23
CA ALA A 73 8.98 -0.35 10.11
C ALA A 73 9.08 -1.75 10.76
N MET A 74 7.98 -2.51 10.75
CA MET A 74 7.84 -3.81 11.42
C MET A 74 7.96 -4.98 10.45
N THR A 75 8.87 -4.92 9.48
CA THR A 75 8.99 -5.93 8.42
C THR A 75 9.31 -7.32 8.98
N GLY A 76 10.16 -7.42 9.99
CA GLY A 76 10.55 -8.68 10.66
C GLY A 76 9.45 -9.29 11.53
N TRP A 77 8.42 -8.55 11.89
CA TRP A 77 7.34 -9.01 12.78
C TRP A 77 6.34 -9.92 12.07
N ARG A 78 6.34 -9.94 10.74
CA ARG A 78 5.50 -10.81 9.90
C ARG A 78 4.01 -10.77 10.25
N ILE A 79 3.43 -9.58 10.36
CA ILE A 79 2.03 -9.37 10.70
C ILE A 79 1.36 -8.39 9.74
N GLY A 80 0.16 -8.77 9.32
CA GLY A 80 -0.74 -7.98 8.49
C GLY A 80 -2.19 -8.31 8.83
N PHE A 81 -3.10 -7.70 8.13
CA PHE A 81 -4.53 -7.94 8.25
C PHE A 81 -5.21 -7.77 6.89
N LEU A 82 -6.40 -8.26 6.79
CA LEU A 82 -7.29 -7.99 5.68
C LEU A 82 -8.67 -7.59 6.19
N ALA A 83 -9.36 -6.77 5.40
CA ALA A 83 -10.76 -6.44 5.56
C ALA A 83 -11.50 -6.89 4.29
N ALA A 84 -12.54 -7.70 4.44
CA ALA A 84 -13.27 -8.28 3.33
C ALA A 84 -14.69 -8.67 3.75
N PRO A 85 -15.59 -8.98 2.81
CA PRO A 85 -16.90 -9.54 3.13
C PRO A 85 -16.79 -10.79 4.00
N GLU A 86 -17.73 -10.98 4.92
CA GLU A 86 -17.70 -12.08 5.90
C GLU A 86 -17.50 -13.44 5.27
N ILE A 87 -18.17 -13.71 4.14
CA ILE A 87 -18.06 -14.98 3.43
C ILE A 87 -16.61 -15.27 2.98
N VAL A 88 -15.87 -14.24 2.57
CA VAL A 88 -14.45 -14.33 2.17
C VAL A 88 -13.58 -14.55 3.41
N VAL A 89 -13.79 -13.74 4.46
CA VAL A 89 -13.04 -13.84 5.73
C VAL A 89 -13.17 -15.25 6.33
N ARG A 90 -14.37 -15.82 6.39
CA ARG A 90 -14.59 -17.20 6.89
C ARG A 90 -13.77 -18.25 6.12
N LYS A 91 -13.64 -18.11 4.80
CA LYS A 91 -12.83 -19.02 3.97
C LYS A 91 -11.34 -18.84 4.22
N ILE A 92 -10.89 -17.58 4.35
CA ILE A 92 -9.49 -17.27 4.62
C ILE A 92 -9.08 -17.76 6.00
N ILE A 93 -9.92 -17.59 7.04
CA ILE A 93 -9.65 -18.11 8.38
C ILE A 93 -9.44 -19.64 8.32
N LYS A 94 -10.34 -20.35 7.63
CA LYS A 94 -10.21 -21.81 7.49
C LYS A 94 -8.89 -22.19 6.80
N LEU A 95 -8.51 -21.49 5.75
CA LEU A 95 -7.25 -21.73 5.05
C LEU A 95 -6.04 -21.43 5.95
N GLN A 96 -6.07 -20.29 6.66
CA GLN A 96 -4.99 -19.88 7.56
C GLN A 96 -4.74 -20.88 8.69
N GLN A 97 -5.80 -21.49 9.25
CA GLN A 97 -5.66 -22.53 10.28
C GLN A 97 -4.82 -23.72 9.81
N HIS A 98 -4.84 -24.02 8.50
CA HIS A 98 -4.04 -25.10 7.92
C HIS A 98 -2.63 -24.67 7.51
N ILE A 99 -2.41 -23.38 7.26
CA ILE A 99 -1.10 -22.87 6.80
C ILE A 99 -0.23 -22.42 7.99
N ASN A 100 -0.77 -21.57 8.87
CA ASN A 100 -0.02 -20.87 9.91
C ASN A 100 -0.59 -21.06 11.32
N THR A 101 -1.67 -21.79 11.47
CA THR A 101 -2.43 -21.98 12.71
C THR A 101 -3.01 -20.64 13.20
N ASN A 102 -2.17 -19.73 13.72
CA ASN A 102 -2.56 -18.38 14.17
C ASN A 102 -1.40 -17.40 14.15
N THR A 103 -1.71 -16.11 14.21
CA THR A 103 -0.73 -15.06 14.41
C THR A 103 -0.25 -15.06 15.87
N VAL A 104 1.06 -14.97 16.09
CA VAL A 104 1.70 -15.00 17.41
C VAL A 104 1.14 -13.93 18.34
N THR A 105 0.67 -14.31 19.52
CA THR A 105 -0.08 -13.45 20.45
C THR A 105 0.73 -12.23 20.93
N PHE A 106 2.02 -12.38 21.26
CA PHE A 106 2.83 -11.25 21.70
C PHE A 106 3.09 -10.24 20.58
N ILE A 107 3.16 -10.69 19.32
CA ILE A 107 3.22 -9.81 18.14
C ILE A 107 1.95 -8.99 18.03
N GLN A 108 0.77 -9.59 18.18
CA GLN A 108 -0.50 -8.87 18.17
C GLN A 108 -0.56 -7.80 19.26
N LYS A 109 -0.08 -8.12 20.48
CA LYS A 109 0.03 -7.14 21.58
C LYS A 109 1.01 -6.02 21.27
N GLY A 110 2.14 -6.32 20.62
CA GLY A 110 3.12 -5.34 20.16
C GLY A 110 2.52 -4.36 19.15
N VAL A 111 1.80 -4.87 18.15
CA VAL A 111 1.08 -4.06 17.15
C VAL A 111 0.04 -3.15 17.81
N TYR A 112 -0.74 -3.67 18.75
CA TYR A 112 -1.71 -2.85 19.50
C TYR A 112 -1.05 -1.68 20.24
N LYS A 113 0.13 -1.91 20.82
CA LYS A 113 0.93 -0.83 21.44
C LYS A 113 1.46 0.15 20.40
N ALA A 114 2.04 -0.34 19.30
CA ALA A 114 2.54 0.50 18.21
C ALA A 114 1.45 1.41 17.64
N PHE A 115 0.23 0.88 17.49
CA PHE A 115 -0.91 1.65 17.01
C PHE A 115 -1.33 2.79 17.93
N LYS A 116 -1.12 2.65 19.24
CA LYS A 116 -1.39 3.72 20.22
C LYS A 116 -0.34 4.83 20.24
N ILE A 117 0.91 4.54 19.81
CA ILE A 117 2.03 5.49 19.80
C ILE A 117 2.16 6.23 18.45
N LYS A 118 1.29 5.98 17.59
CA LYS A 118 1.12 6.14 16.16
C LYS A 118 1.71 7.41 15.51
N GLU A 119 1.55 8.59 16.09
CA GLU A 119 1.70 9.83 15.31
C GLU A 119 3.16 10.27 15.11
N TYR A 120 3.95 10.26 16.15
CA TYR A 120 5.31 10.80 16.09
C TYR A 120 6.26 10.00 15.17
N GLY A 121 6.20 8.67 15.25
CA GLY A 121 7.09 7.81 14.45
C GLY A 121 6.79 7.83 12.96
N LEU A 122 5.50 7.84 12.58
CA LEU A 122 5.07 7.86 11.19
C LEU A 122 5.41 9.19 10.50
N THR A 123 5.16 10.32 11.17
CA THR A 123 5.46 11.64 10.64
C THR A 123 6.95 11.76 10.33
N ARG A 124 7.82 11.46 11.30
CA ARG A 124 9.27 11.51 11.14
C ARG A 124 9.77 10.55 10.04
N PHE A 125 9.16 9.38 9.94
CA PHE A 125 9.52 8.42 8.88
C PHE A 125 9.15 8.94 7.50
N ASN A 126 7.95 9.50 7.33
CA ASN A 126 7.53 10.12 6.07
C ASN A 126 8.39 11.33 5.69
N GLU A 127 8.70 12.21 6.62
CA GLU A 127 9.61 13.34 6.41
C GLU A 127 10.97 12.87 5.88
N SER A 128 11.57 11.85 6.51
CA SER A 128 12.81 11.24 6.04
C SER A 128 12.72 10.62 4.64
N LEU A 129 11.55 10.11 4.25
CA LEU A 129 11.34 9.61 2.89
C LEU A 129 11.23 10.74 1.87
N VAL A 130 10.53 11.83 2.20
CA VAL A 130 10.42 13.03 1.36
C VAL A 130 11.81 13.61 1.08
N GLU A 131 12.64 13.79 2.12
CA GLU A 131 14.03 14.26 1.94
C GLU A 131 14.83 13.39 0.96
N LYS A 132 14.65 12.06 1.03
CA LYS A 132 15.30 11.12 0.10
C LYS A 132 14.77 11.25 -1.33
N VAL A 133 13.46 11.44 -1.49
CA VAL A 133 12.84 11.69 -2.80
C VAL A 133 13.39 12.96 -3.41
N ASP A 134 13.45 14.07 -2.66
CA ASP A 134 13.97 15.36 -3.13
C ASP A 134 15.44 15.24 -3.54
N TYR A 135 16.25 14.55 -2.72
CA TYR A 135 17.64 14.26 -3.05
C TYR A 135 17.77 13.49 -4.37
N MET A 136 17.00 12.42 -4.53
CA MET A 136 17.01 11.60 -5.74
C MET A 136 16.54 12.37 -6.97
N MET A 137 15.48 13.16 -6.85
CA MET A 137 15.00 14.04 -7.94
C MET A 137 16.10 15.01 -8.38
N ASN A 138 16.81 15.64 -7.44
CA ASN A 138 17.93 16.54 -7.73
C ASN A 138 19.10 15.81 -8.44
N VAL A 139 19.44 14.59 -8.00
CA VAL A 139 20.52 13.80 -8.61
C VAL A 139 20.15 13.35 -10.02
N PHE A 140 18.97 12.75 -10.19
CA PHE A 140 18.57 12.20 -11.48
C PHE A 140 18.22 13.27 -12.54
N SER A 141 17.75 14.44 -12.12
CA SER A 141 17.52 15.55 -13.05
C SER A 141 18.79 16.03 -13.77
N LYS A 142 19.96 15.76 -13.22
CA LYS A 142 21.28 16.08 -13.80
C LYS A 142 21.84 14.97 -14.71
N GLN A 143 21.13 13.86 -14.85
CA GLN A 143 21.56 12.71 -15.65
C GLN A 143 20.76 12.62 -16.96
N PRO A 144 21.30 13.04 -18.11
CA PRO A 144 20.54 13.18 -19.36
C PRO A 144 20.02 11.85 -19.92
N LYS A 145 20.60 10.72 -19.49
CA LYS A 145 20.21 9.37 -19.94
C LYS A 145 19.21 8.70 -18.99
N LEU A 146 18.87 9.33 -17.88
CA LEU A 146 17.91 8.79 -16.92
C LEU A 146 16.63 9.64 -16.94
N SER A 147 15.49 8.99 -16.81
CA SER A 147 14.24 9.68 -16.52
C SER A 147 13.56 9.05 -15.30
N PHE A 148 12.93 9.89 -14.51
CA PHE A 148 12.38 9.52 -13.23
C PHE A 148 11.11 10.32 -12.95
N LEU A 149 10.04 9.62 -12.58
CA LEU A 149 8.83 10.26 -12.12
C LEU A 149 8.83 10.28 -10.58
N SER A 150 8.60 11.47 -10.02
CA SER A 150 8.46 11.58 -8.57
C SER A 150 7.39 10.61 -8.06
N PRO A 151 7.70 9.78 -7.06
CA PRO A 151 6.70 8.91 -6.46
C PRO A 151 5.67 9.72 -5.66
N ASP A 152 4.43 9.22 -5.64
CA ASP A 152 3.36 9.76 -4.81
C ASP A 152 3.39 9.16 -3.39
N GLY A 153 4.07 8.01 -3.25
CA GLY A 153 4.20 7.31 -1.96
C GLY A 153 5.03 6.04 -2.06
N GLY A 154 5.03 5.27 -0.96
CA GLY A 154 5.80 4.03 -0.85
C GLY A 154 7.27 4.25 -0.47
N ILE A 155 8.13 3.31 -0.86
CA ILE A 155 9.58 3.31 -0.52
C ILE A 155 10.43 3.00 -1.75
N PHE A 156 9.88 3.16 -2.95
CA PHE A 156 10.50 2.78 -4.22
C PHE A 156 10.71 3.98 -5.12
N SER A 157 11.72 3.84 -5.96
CA SER A 157 12.04 4.74 -7.05
C SER A 157 12.16 3.93 -8.32
N PHE A 158 11.38 4.23 -9.34
CA PHE A 158 11.37 3.53 -10.61
C PHE A 158 12.01 4.38 -11.68
N VAL A 159 13.29 4.13 -11.93
CA VAL A 159 14.11 4.92 -12.85
C VAL A 159 14.08 4.29 -14.23
N ASN A 160 13.77 5.06 -15.25
CA ASN A 160 13.87 4.64 -16.64
C ASN A 160 15.31 4.83 -17.13
N ILE A 161 15.94 3.71 -17.52
CA ILE A 161 17.31 3.62 -18.00
C ILE A 161 17.40 3.38 -19.51
N LYS A 162 16.29 3.40 -20.25
CA LYS A 162 16.24 3.05 -21.69
C LYS A 162 17.26 3.81 -22.52
N SER A 163 17.52 5.06 -22.20
CA SER A 163 18.46 5.92 -22.95
C SER A 163 19.94 5.66 -22.61
N THR A 164 20.24 4.74 -21.67
CA THR A 164 21.64 4.34 -21.36
C THR A 164 22.22 3.35 -22.36
N GLY A 165 21.35 2.62 -23.07
CA GLY A 165 21.75 1.54 -23.98
C GLY A 165 21.94 0.18 -23.30
N LEU A 166 21.53 0.07 -22.02
CA LEU A 166 21.52 -1.18 -21.25
C LEU A 166 20.22 -1.97 -21.50
#